data_5d4e2d1687c6168ceb9306eb0f8177c1
#
_entry.id   5d4e2d1687c6168ceb9306eb0f8177c1
#
_cell.length_a   1.000
_cell.length_b   1.000
_cell.length_c   1.000
_cell.angle_alpha   90.00
_cell.angle_beta   90.00
_cell.angle_gamma   90.00
#
_symmetry.space_group_name_H-M   'P 1'
#
loop_
_entity.id
_entity.type
_entity.pdbx_description
1 polymer ?
#
loop_
_entity_poly.entity_id
_entity_poly.type
_entity_poly.pdbx_seq_one_letter_code
_entity_poly.pdbx_strand_id
1 'polypeptide(L)'
;WGAITFRETILLYDPKTSSTRTKQFIAEVISHEIAHQWFGNLVTMKWWNDLWLNESFATFMATKFVDKFYPEWNLWDQFIEDAMNSAMGLDSLKTTHPIDVTVNSPAEIREIFDVISYDKGGCVLRMLENYVGETNFRAGLKNYLSSFKYGNAQGQDLWDAIGKASKMPVSAMVNSWLKQPGFPQVKISQNDKSLVLKQSRFLMEPTPKTQKGLWHVPITLGLGNETITKLMTKKSITVKTPS
;
A
#
# COMPACT_ATOMS: atom_id res chain seq x y z
N TRP A 1 9.97 0.10 23.97
CA TRP A 1 8.71 0.85 24.06
C TRP A 1 8.93 2.17 24.81
N GLY A 2 8.37 3.25 24.25
CA GLY A 2 8.47 4.58 24.84
C GLY A 2 9.81 5.29 24.62
N ALA A 3 10.72 4.72 23.83
CA ALA A 3 11.96 5.36 23.41
C ALA A 3 12.16 5.22 21.91
N ILE A 4 12.31 6.34 21.23
CA ILE A 4 12.58 6.39 19.77
C ILE A 4 13.82 7.26 19.58
N THR A 5 14.77 6.79 18.77
CA THR A 5 15.99 7.54 18.44
C THR A 5 15.91 8.10 17.04
N PHE A 6 16.34 9.35 16.86
CA PHE A 6 16.33 10.06 15.59
C PHE A 6 17.71 10.63 15.29
N ARG A 7 18.01 10.79 14.00
CA ARG A 7 19.09 11.67 13.59
C ARG A 7 18.66 13.12 13.77
N GLU A 8 19.55 13.99 14.19
CA GLU A 8 19.26 15.42 14.34
C GLU A 8 18.67 16.06 13.08
N THR A 9 19.17 15.67 11.91
CA THR A 9 18.73 16.19 10.60
C THR A 9 17.26 15.86 10.24
N ILE A 10 16.66 14.90 10.93
CA ILE A 10 15.27 14.49 10.71
C ILE A 10 14.39 14.72 11.95
N LEU A 11 14.88 15.45 12.92
CA LEU A 11 14.15 15.82 14.14
C LEU A 11 14.16 17.33 14.38
N LEU A 12 15.27 18.00 14.07
CA LEU A 12 15.43 19.42 14.38
C LEU A 12 14.94 20.30 13.22
N TYR A 13 14.16 21.29 13.57
CA TYR A 13 13.57 22.26 12.64
C TYR A 13 13.92 23.69 13.08
N ASP A 14 14.52 24.46 12.17
CA ASP A 14 14.73 25.90 12.35
C ASP A 14 13.66 26.67 11.57
N PRO A 15 12.78 27.44 12.26
CA PRO A 15 11.72 28.21 11.60
C PRO A 15 12.20 29.24 10.59
N LYS A 16 13.48 29.68 10.68
CA LYS A 16 14.05 30.73 9.82
C LYS A 16 14.71 30.18 8.56
N THR A 17 15.26 28.97 8.65
CA THR A 17 16.12 28.43 7.57
C THR A 17 15.59 27.11 6.98
N SER A 18 14.77 26.36 7.69
CA SER A 18 14.23 25.12 7.19
C SER A 18 13.08 25.33 6.19
N SER A 19 13.09 24.55 5.11
CA SER A 19 12.02 24.56 4.12
C SER A 19 10.72 23.91 4.64
N THR A 20 9.60 24.22 3.99
CA THR A 20 8.33 23.51 4.26
C THR A 20 8.47 22.01 4.07
N ARG A 21 9.21 21.58 3.04
CA ARG A 21 9.48 20.16 2.79
C ARG A 21 10.24 19.49 3.93
N THR A 22 11.20 20.17 4.52
CA THR A 22 11.91 19.68 5.72
C THR A 22 10.96 19.49 6.88
N LYS A 23 10.06 20.44 7.12
CA LYS A 23 9.04 20.35 8.17
C LYS A 23 8.08 19.19 7.94
N GLN A 24 7.60 19.00 6.72
CA GLN A 24 6.75 17.88 6.32
C GLN A 24 7.44 16.55 6.57
N PHE A 25 8.67 16.39 6.08
CA PHE A 25 9.46 15.18 6.24
C PHE A 25 9.71 14.83 7.71
N ILE A 26 10.03 15.81 8.56
CA ILE A 26 10.17 15.60 10.02
C ILE A 26 8.86 15.09 10.61
N ALA A 27 7.72 15.70 10.27
CA ALA A 27 6.41 15.28 10.76
C ALA A 27 6.05 13.85 10.31
N GLU A 28 6.33 13.50 9.06
CA GLU A 28 6.10 12.16 8.54
C GLU A 28 7.00 11.12 9.22
N VAL A 29 8.31 11.39 9.39
CA VAL A 29 9.21 10.45 10.05
C VAL A 29 8.82 10.25 11.52
N ILE A 30 8.52 11.32 12.27
CA ILE A 30 8.06 11.18 13.65
C ILE A 30 6.78 10.35 13.72
N SER A 31 5.84 10.58 12.80
CA SER A 31 4.57 9.84 12.76
C SER A 31 4.76 8.38 12.36
N HIS A 32 5.72 8.09 11.47
CA HIS A 32 6.13 6.74 11.09
C HIS A 32 6.65 5.97 12.30
N GLU A 33 7.61 6.54 13.03
CA GLU A 33 8.17 5.90 14.23
C GLU A 33 7.14 5.73 15.35
N ILE A 34 6.21 6.67 15.49
CA ILE A 34 5.10 6.52 16.44
C ILE A 34 4.17 5.37 16.00
N ALA A 35 3.88 5.22 14.72
CA ALA A 35 3.03 4.13 14.21
C ALA A 35 3.63 2.75 14.50
N HIS A 36 4.95 2.62 14.54
CA HIS A 36 5.63 1.40 14.94
C HIS A 36 5.32 0.96 16.37
N GLN A 37 4.82 1.83 17.26
CA GLN A 37 4.38 1.43 18.59
C GLN A 37 3.22 0.40 18.54
N TRP A 38 2.44 0.40 17.46
CA TRP A 38 1.39 -0.58 17.20
C TRP A 38 1.85 -1.63 16.17
N PHE A 39 2.39 -1.18 15.04
CA PHE A 39 2.81 -2.02 13.91
C PHE A 39 4.33 -2.23 13.96
N GLY A 40 4.74 -3.23 14.72
CA GLY A 40 6.14 -3.55 15.02
C GLY A 40 6.35 -3.88 16.49
N ASN A 41 5.81 -3.07 17.41
CA ASN A 41 6.01 -3.24 18.86
C ASN A 41 4.85 -3.98 19.53
N LEU A 42 3.63 -3.43 19.49
CA LEU A 42 2.46 -4.10 20.10
C LEU A 42 2.17 -5.42 19.43
N VAL A 43 2.24 -5.46 18.11
CA VAL A 43 2.16 -6.66 17.29
C VAL A 43 3.40 -6.69 16.39
N THR A 44 4.23 -7.70 16.56
CA THR A 44 5.47 -7.86 15.79
C THR A 44 5.25 -8.88 14.68
N MET A 45 5.83 -8.67 13.51
CA MET A 45 5.84 -9.68 12.45
C MET A 45 6.42 -11.00 12.95
N LYS A 46 5.88 -12.12 12.47
CA LYS A 46 6.35 -13.46 12.84
C LYS A 46 7.72 -13.77 12.28
N TRP A 47 8.01 -13.28 11.07
CA TRP A 47 9.27 -13.41 10.38
C TRP A 47 9.49 -12.24 9.40
N TRP A 48 10.71 -12.08 8.92
CA TRP A 48 11.13 -10.96 8.10
C TRP A 48 10.48 -10.87 6.70
N ASN A 49 9.93 -11.96 6.18
CA ASN A 49 9.13 -11.90 4.94
C ASN A 49 7.89 -11.01 5.07
N ASP A 50 7.44 -10.77 6.29
CA ASP A 50 6.34 -9.85 6.61
C ASP A 50 6.84 -8.46 7.08
N LEU A 51 8.07 -8.02 6.73
CA LEU A 51 8.61 -6.71 7.08
C LEU A 51 7.65 -5.57 6.71
N TRP A 52 6.94 -5.71 5.61
CA TRP A 52 5.93 -4.78 5.14
C TRP A 52 4.78 -4.58 6.15
N LEU A 53 4.45 -5.55 7.01
CA LEU A 53 3.47 -5.38 8.10
C LEU A 53 3.85 -4.26 9.08
N ASN A 54 5.14 -3.99 9.22
CA ASN A 54 5.63 -2.90 10.03
C ASN A 54 5.81 -1.66 9.17
N GLU A 55 6.65 -1.73 8.13
CA GLU A 55 7.11 -0.56 7.39
C GLU A 55 6.04 0.06 6.48
N SER A 56 5.29 -0.77 5.74
CA SER A 56 4.19 -0.24 4.91
C SER A 56 3.10 0.41 5.75
N PHE A 57 2.79 -0.19 6.93
CA PHE A 57 1.81 0.41 7.84
C PHE A 57 2.31 1.70 8.45
N ALA A 58 3.56 1.75 8.89
CA ALA A 58 4.13 2.97 9.43
C ALA A 58 4.13 4.10 8.40
N THR A 59 4.50 3.81 7.14
CA THR A 59 4.45 4.76 6.02
C THR A 59 3.02 5.24 5.74
N PHE A 60 2.08 4.31 5.58
CA PHE A 60 0.67 4.65 5.33
C PHE A 60 0.05 5.46 6.47
N MET A 61 0.28 5.06 7.73
CA MET A 61 -0.27 5.75 8.89
C MET A 61 0.37 7.11 9.11
N ALA A 62 1.66 7.28 8.82
CA ALA A 62 2.34 8.57 8.88
C ALA A 62 1.69 9.58 7.94
N THR A 63 1.54 9.24 6.66
CA THR A 63 0.88 10.10 5.68
C THR A 63 -0.56 10.42 6.12
N LYS A 64 -1.35 9.39 6.51
CA LYS A 64 -2.73 9.57 6.96
C LYS A 64 -2.86 10.47 8.18
N PHE A 65 -1.94 10.33 9.14
CA PHE A 65 -1.94 11.12 10.36
C PHE A 65 -1.57 12.57 10.07
N VAL A 66 -0.47 12.81 9.36
CA VAL A 66 0.03 14.17 9.09
C VAL A 66 -0.95 14.93 8.19
N ASP A 67 -1.52 14.30 7.16
CA ASP A 67 -2.54 14.90 6.28
C ASP A 67 -3.79 15.35 7.07
N LYS A 68 -4.18 14.58 8.09
CA LYS A 68 -5.31 14.94 8.95
C LYS A 68 -5.02 16.18 9.82
N PHE A 69 -3.78 16.35 10.30
CA PHE A 69 -3.40 17.47 11.19
C PHE A 69 -2.98 18.72 10.41
N TYR A 70 -2.50 18.55 9.19
CA TYR A 70 -2.02 19.61 8.30
C TYR A 70 -2.63 19.42 6.90
N PRO A 71 -3.97 19.54 6.77
CA PRO A 71 -4.66 19.28 5.49
C PRO A 71 -4.21 20.22 4.38
N GLU A 72 -3.71 21.40 4.72
CA GLU A 72 -3.14 22.37 3.77
C GLU A 72 -1.87 21.88 3.08
N TRP A 73 -1.24 20.83 3.60
CA TRP A 73 -0.05 20.25 2.97
C TRP A 73 -0.36 19.28 1.84
N ASN A 74 -1.61 18.77 1.73
CA ASN A 74 -2.03 17.83 0.70
C ASN A 74 -1.08 16.63 0.56
N LEU A 75 -0.78 15.96 1.69
CA LEU A 75 0.22 14.88 1.69
C LEU A 75 -0.18 13.67 0.85
N TRP A 76 -1.47 13.44 0.64
CA TRP A 76 -1.89 12.36 -0.25
C TRP A 76 -1.56 12.63 -1.72
N ASP A 77 -1.50 13.88 -2.16
CA ASP A 77 -1.04 14.22 -3.51
C ASP A 77 0.48 14.02 -3.61
N GLN A 78 1.24 14.45 -2.57
CA GLN A 78 2.67 14.19 -2.48
C GLN A 78 3.00 12.70 -2.40
N PHE A 79 2.19 11.89 -1.69
CA PHE A 79 2.33 10.44 -1.65
C PHE A 79 2.24 9.79 -3.04
N ILE A 80 1.37 10.32 -3.91
CA ILE A 80 1.28 9.85 -5.31
C ILE A 80 2.54 10.27 -6.09
N GLU A 81 2.98 11.50 -5.93
CA GLU A 81 4.15 12.03 -6.65
C GLU A 81 5.46 11.37 -6.21
N ASP A 82 5.67 11.20 -4.92
CA ASP A 82 6.93 10.68 -4.35
C ASP A 82 6.89 9.16 -4.19
N ALA A 83 6.05 8.66 -3.26
CA ALA A 83 6.06 7.24 -2.86
C ALA A 83 5.56 6.32 -3.98
N MET A 84 4.42 6.64 -4.59
CA MET A 84 3.86 5.77 -5.64
C MET A 84 4.74 5.78 -6.88
N ASN A 85 5.24 6.94 -7.34
CA ASN A 85 6.11 6.99 -8.52
C ASN A 85 7.46 6.30 -8.28
N SER A 86 8.04 6.46 -7.07
CA SER A 86 9.26 5.77 -6.68
C SER A 86 9.08 4.24 -6.71
N ALA A 87 8.02 3.76 -6.08
CA ALA A 87 7.68 2.33 -6.08
C ALA A 87 7.40 1.80 -7.49
N MET A 88 6.61 2.51 -8.30
CA MET A 88 6.31 2.12 -9.68
C MET A 88 7.55 2.13 -10.57
N GLY A 89 8.49 3.04 -10.36
CA GLY A 89 9.77 3.10 -11.06
C GLY A 89 10.54 1.79 -10.89
N LEU A 90 10.81 1.36 -9.66
CA LEU A 90 11.49 0.10 -9.37
C LEU A 90 10.66 -1.11 -9.80
N ASP A 91 9.36 -1.10 -9.51
CA ASP A 91 8.45 -2.24 -9.77
C ASP A 91 8.16 -2.46 -11.27
N SER A 92 8.47 -1.46 -12.11
CA SER A 92 8.40 -1.57 -13.58
C SER A 92 9.56 -2.35 -14.21
N LEU A 93 10.58 -2.67 -13.42
CA LEU A 93 11.76 -3.39 -13.90
C LEU A 93 11.52 -4.92 -13.92
N LYS A 94 12.26 -5.62 -14.78
CA LYS A 94 12.23 -7.09 -14.81
C LYS A 94 12.82 -7.73 -13.57
N THR A 95 13.73 -7.02 -12.91
CA THR A 95 14.49 -7.46 -11.72
C THR A 95 13.81 -7.12 -10.41
N THR A 96 12.62 -6.49 -10.42
CA THR A 96 11.86 -6.22 -9.22
C THR A 96 11.45 -7.50 -8.49
N HIS A 97 11.13 -7.36 -7.21
CA HIS A 97 10.67 -8.45 -6.36
C HIS A 97 9.24 -8.22 -5.83
N PRO A 98 8.54 -9.25 -5.33
CA PRO A 98 7.26 -9.09 -4.65
C PRO A 98 7.43 -8.38 -3.29
N ILE A 99 6.35 -7.84 -2.73
CA ILE A 99 6.36 -7.27 -1.38
C ILE A 99 6.61 -8.38 -0.34
N ASP A 100 5.92 -9.52 -0.49
CA ASP A 100 6.11 -10.72 0.34
C ASP A 100 7.26 -11.54 -0.28
N VAL A 101 8.48 -11.29 0.21
CA VAL A 101 9.72 -11.96 -0.22
C VAL A 101 10.11 -13.01 0.81
N THR A 102 10.46 -14.21 0.34
CA THR A 102 11.03 -15.23 1.22
C THR A 102 12.41 -14.80 1.72
N VAL A 103 12.58 -14.71 3.03
CA VAL A 103 13.84 -14.39 3.71
C VAL A 103 14.33 -15.63 4.45
N ASN A 104 15.44 -16.19 3.99
CA ASN A 104 16.01 -17.42 4.53
C ASN A 104 17.15 -17.17 5.52
N SER A 105 17.78 -16.00 5.44
CA SER A 105 18.94 -15.67 6.27
C SER A 105 19.00 -14.19 6.66
N PRO A 106 19.66 -13.83 7.76
CA PRO A 106 19.85 -12.43 8.16
C PRO A 106 20.57 -11.57 7.12
N ALA A 107 21.39 -12.16 6.26
CA ALA A 107 22.11 -11.42 5.21
C ALA A 107 21.15 -10.82 4.17
N GLU A 108 20.03 -11.49 3.89
CA GLU A 108 19.01 -11.07 2.92
C GLU A 108 18.11 -9.94 3.45
N ILE A 109 18.09 -9.72 4.78
CA ILE A 109 17.19 -8.74 5.41
C ILE A 109 17.43 -7.32 4.86
N ARG A 110 18.70 -6.93 4.66
CA ARG A 110 19.02 -5.57 4.17
C ARG A 110 18.48 -5.28 2.77
N GLU A 111 18.31 -6.30 1.94
CA GLU A 111 17.89 -6.17 0.55
C GLU A 111 16.39 -5.84 0.41
N ILE A 112 15.60 -6.13 1.46
CA ILE A 112 14.16 -5.90 1.47
C ILE A 112 13.74 -4.57 2.12
N PHE A 113 14.69 -3.77 2.65
CA PHE A 113 14.44 -2.41 3.12
C PHE A 113 14.51 -1.43 1.94
N ASP A 114 13.51 -1.46 1.09
CA ASP A 114 13.45 -0.66 -0.12
C ASP A 114 12.04 -0.09 -0.39
N VAL A 115 11.89 0.67 -1.46
CA VAL A 115 10.62 1.30 -1.85
C VAL A 115 9.49 0.30 -2.14
N ILE A 116 9.80 -0.99 -2.38
CA ILE A 116 8.76 -2.02 -2.54
C ILE A 116 8.13 -2.33 -1.18
N SER A 117 8.94 -2.54 -0.16
CA SER A 117 8.46 -2.83 1.19
C SER A 117 7.80 -1.63 1.87
N TYR A 118 8.26 -0.40 1.61
CA TYR A 118 7.73 0.82 2.20
C TYR A 118 6.58 1.40 1.38
N ASP A 119 6.87 1.82 0.16
CA ASP A 119 5.99 2.66 -0.64
C ASP A 119 4.94 1.87 -1.41
N LYS A 120 5.35 0.78 -2.12
CA LYS A 120 4.37 -0.09 -2.80
C LYS A 120 3.41 -0.70 -1.79
N GLY A 121 3.93 -1.16 -0.64
CA GLY A 121 3.08 -1.69 0.43
C GLY A 121 2.12 -0.64 0.97
N GLY A 122 2.58 0.59 1.21
CA GLY A 122 1.74 1.74 1.59
C GLY A 122 0.64 2.04 0.57
N CYS A 123 0.97 2.00 -0.74
CA CYS A 123 0.00 2.16 -1.83
C CYS A 123 -1.07 1.05 -1.82
N VAL A 124 -0.67 -0.20 -1.56
CA VAL A 124 -1.61 -1.34 -1.44
C VAL A 124 -2.54 -1.17 -0.25
N LEU A 125 -2.04 -0.67 0.89
CA LEU A 125 -2.86 -0.38 2.06
C LEU A 125 -3.86 0.74 1.81
N ARG A 126 -3.46 1.83 1.14
CA ARG A 126 -4.35 2.91 0.72
C ARG A 126 -5.44 2.40 -0.23
N MET A 127 -5.04 1.59 -1.22
CA MET A 127 -5.99 0.95 -2.14
C MET A 127 -6.99 0.06 -1.40
N LEU A 128 -6.52 -0.74 -0.44
CA LEU A 128 -7.37 -1.61 0.38
C LEU A 128 -8.35 -0.80 1.23
N GLU A 129 -7.88 0.24 1.93
CA GLU A 129 -8.76 1.10 2.72
C GLU A 129 -9.87 1.71 1.86
N ASN A 130 -9.53 2.25 0.69
CA ASN A 130 -10.50 2.79 -0.25
C ASN A 130 -11.51 1.74 -0.74
N TYR A 131 -11.06 0.50 -0.93
CA TYR A 131 -11.90 -0.59 -1.39
C TYR A 131 -12.89 -1.08 -0.34
N VAL A 132 -12.46 -1.27 0.91
CA VAL A 132 -13.31 -1.80 1.99
C VAL A 132 -14.05 -0.68 2.75
N GLY A 133 -13.63 0.56 2.59
CA GLY A 133 -14.09 1.73 3.33
C GLY A 133 -13.40 1.90 4.68
N GLU A 134 -13.18 3.15 5.09
CA GLU A 134 -12.42 3.51 6.30
C GLU A 134 -12.96 2.86 7.56
N THR A 135 -14.30 2.81 7.74
CA THR A 135 -14.93 2.21 8.92
C THR A 135 -14.60 0.72 9.06
N ASN A 136 -14.71 -0.03 7.97
CA ASN A 136 -14.40 -1.47 7.96
C ASN A 136 -12.90 -1.72 8.13
N PHE A 137 -12.08 -0.92 7.48
CA PHE A 137 -10.63 -1.00 7.62
C PHE A 137 -10.20 -0.77 9.07
N ARG A 138 -10.68 0.30 9.70
CA ARG A 138 -10.43 0.61 11.12
C ARG A 138 -10.91 -0.51 12.05
N ALA A 139 -12.11 -1.06 11.82
CA ALA A 139 -12.63 -2.17 12.62
C ALA A 139 -11.75 -3.42 12.48
N GLY A 140 -11.30 -3.74 11.27
CA GLY A 140 -10.37 -4.83 11.00
C GLY A 140 -9.03 -4.64 11.72
N LEU A 141 -8.43 -3.45 11.65
CA LEU A 141 -7.19 -3.13 12.37
C LEU A 141 -7.36 -3.24 13.89
N LYS A 142 -8.47 -2.73 14.43
CA LYS A 142 -8.75 -2.87 15.87
C LYS A 142 -8.81 -4.34 16.29
N ASN A 143 -9.49 -5.18 15.52
CA ASN A 143 -9.60 -6.61 15.79
C ASN A 143 -8.23 -7.30 15.70
N TYR A 144 -7.45 -7.02 14.66
CA TYR A 144 -6.09 -7.54 14.49
C TYR A 144 -5.19 -7.18 15.67
N LEU A 145 -5.05 -5.89 15.99
CA LEU A 145 -4.20 -5.42 17.09
C LEU A 145 -4.64 -5.99 18.43
N SER A 146 -5.95 -6.10 18.68
CA SER A 146 -6.46 -6.66 19.95
C SER A 146 -6.19 -8.15 20.08
N SER A 147 -6.25 -8.90 18.96
CA SER A 147 -6.06 -10.36 18.96
C SER A 147 -4.60 -10.77 19.10
N PHE A 148 -3.69 -9.97 18.58
CA PHE A 148 -2.25 -10.29 18.52
C PHE A 148 -1.38 -9.40 19.41
N LYS A 149 -1.97 -8.54 20.25
CA LYS A 149 -1.22 -7.65 21.17
C LYS A 149 -0.22 -8.44 22.02
N TYR A 150 0.99 -7.90 22.11
CA TYR A 150 2.13 -8.51 22.80
C TYR A 150 2.59 -9.84 22.23
N GLY A 151 2.28 -10.09 20.97
CA GLY A 151 2.62 -11.32 20.27
C GLY A 151 3.07 -11.06 18.83
N ASN A 152 3.08 -12.13 18.05
CA ASN A 152 3.52 -12.12 16.67
C ASN A 152 2.36 -12.45 15.73
N ALA A 153 2.35 -11.82 14.56
CA ALA A 153 1.39 -12.07 13.51
C ALA A 153 2.06 -12.16 12.13
N GLN A 154 1.34 -12.72 11.19
CA GLN A 154 1.71 -12.76 9.77
C GLN A 154 0.64 -12.04 8.93
N GLY A 155 0.97 -11.73 7.67
CA GLY A 155 0.09 -10.96 6.80
C GLY A 155 -1.32 -11.54 6.68
N GLN A 156 -1.46 -12.87 6.66
CA GLN A 156 -2.76 -13.51 6.54
C GLN A 156 -3.69 -13.17 7.72
N ASP A 157 -3.16 -13.07 8.94
CA ASP A 157 -3.93 -12.75 10.15
C ASP A 157 -4.60 -11.36 10.04
N LEU A 158 -3.88 -10.41 9.44
CA LEU A 158 -4.41 -9.07 9.17
C LEU A 158 -5.51 -9.10 8.10
N TRP A 159 -5.27 -9.81 6.99
CA TRP A 159 -6.25 -9.89 5.90
C TRP A 159 -7.53 -10.57 6.33
N ASP A 160 -7.44 -11.57 7.17
CA ASP A 160 -8.60 -12.26 7.75
C ASP A 160 -9.39 -11.32 8.67
N ALA A 161 -8.71 -10.53 9.50
CA ALA A 161 -9.37 -9.55 10.37
C ALA A 161 -10.11 -8.46 9.57
N ILE A 162 -9.49 -7.90 8.51
CA ILE A 162 -10.12 -6.88 7.65
C ILE A 162 -11.23 -7.51 6.80
N GLY A 163 -11.00 -8.70 6.24
CA GLY A 163 -11.99 -9.43 5.46
C GLY A 163 -13.24 -9.78 6.27
N LYS A 164 -13.07 -10.20 7.52
CA LYS A 164 -14.18 -10.45 8.46
C LYS A 164 -14.95 -9.17 8.78
N ALA A 165 -14.27 -8.06 9.00
CA ALA A 165 -14.91 -6.78 9.32
C ALA A 165 -15.69 -6.21 8.12
N SER A 166 -15.13 -6.32 6.91
CA SER A 166 -15.72 -5.78 5.68
C SER A 166 -16.68 -6.75 4.97
N LYS A 167 -16.59 -8.03 5.26
CA LYS A 167 -17.28 -9.14 4.52
C LYS A 167 -16.87 -9.17 3.03
N MET A 168 -15.65 -8.75 2.72
CA MET A 168 -15.12 -8.67 1.36
C MET A 168 -13.95 -9.64 1.17
N PRO A 169 -13.61 -10.06 -0.08
CA PRO A 169 -12.55 -11.04 -0.36
C PRO A 169 -11.14 -10.41 -0.27
N VAL A 170 -10.80 -9.84 0.89
CA VAL A 170 -9.57 -9.06 1.13
C VAL A 170 -8.33 -9.91 0.87
N SER A 171 -8.23 -11.11 1.46
CA SER A 171 -7.05 -11.97 1.31
C SER A 171 -6.73 -12.27 -0.15
N ALA A 172 -7.73 -12.64 -0.96
CA ALA A 172 -7.51 -12.92 -2.38
C ALA A 172 -7.05 -11.68 -3.17
N MET A 173 -7.64 -10.52 -2.84
CA MET A 173 -7.27 -9.25 -3.47
C MET A 173 -5.82 -8.90 -3.12
N VAL A 174 -5.51 -8.77 -1.85
CA VAL A 174 -4.20 -8.27 -1.39
C VAL A 174 -3.07 -9.23 -1.75
N ASN A 175 -3.25 -10.54 -1.58
CA ASN A 175 -2.25 -11.54 -1.97
C ASN A 175 -1.88 -11.47 -3.46
N SER A 176 -2.79 -11.03 -4.32
CA SER A 176 -2.48 -10.81 -5.74
C SER A 176 -1.50 -9.64 -5.98
N TRP A 177 -1.35 -8.73 -5.02
CA TRP A 177 -0.41 -7.62 -5.05
C TRP A 177 0.88 -7.91 -4.28
N LEU A 178 0.80 -8.66 -3.19
CA LEU A 178 1.94 -8.94 -2.33
C LEU A 178 2.85 -10.03 -2.88
N LYS A 179 2.27 -11.09 -3.48
CA LYS A 179 2.99 -12.34 -3.82
C LYS A 179 3.53 -12.40 -5.24
N GLN A 180 3.40 -11.34 -6.01
CA GLN A 180 3.97 -11.25 -7.35
C GLN A 180 4.62 -9.89 -7.60
N PRO A 181 5.73 -9.85 -8.34
CA PRO A 181 6.41 -8.61 -8.70
C PRO A 181 5.64 -7.85 -9.78
N GLY A 182 5.80 -6.54 -9.80
CA GLY A 182 5.18 -5.66 -10.78
C GLY A 182 3.77 -5.22 -10.41
N PHE A 183 3.17 -4.45 -11.29
CA PHE A 183 1.82 -3.90 -11.16
C PHE A 183 1.08 -3.96 -12.50
N PRO A 184 -0.27 -3.90 -12.50
CA PRO A 184 -1.05 -3.96 -13.71
C PRO A 184 -1.17 -2.61 -14.40
N GLN A 185 -1.02 -2.61 -15.73
CA GLN A 185 -1.59 -1.59 -16.60
C GLN A 185 -3.00 -2.03 -16.99
N VAL A 186 -3.99 -1.18 -16.78
CA VAL A 186 -5.37 -1.42 -17.20
C VAL A 186 -5.69 -0.59 -18.43
N LYS A 187 -5.81 -1.24 -19.57
CA LYS A 187 -6.25 -0.60 -20.83
C LYS A 187 -7.76 -0.61 -20.90
N ILE A 188 -8.34 0.57 -21.11
CA ILE A 188 -9.79 0.76 -21.26
C ILE A 188 -10.09 1.03 -22.73
N SER A 189 -11.10 0.33 -23.26
CA SER A 189 -11.69 0.59 -24.57
C SER A 189 -13.19 0.71 -24.42
N GLN A 190 -13.78 1.64 -25.16
CA GLN A 190 -15.22 1.91 -25.14
C GLN A 190 -15.87 1.38 -26.40
N ASN A 191 -16.99 0.68 -26.24
CA ASN A 191 -17.98 0.37 -27.25
C ASN A 191 -19.25 1.15 -26.94
N ASP A 192 -20.23 1.18 -27.85
CA ASP A 192 -21.45 2.01 -27.72
C ASP A 192 -22.18 1.90 -26.36
N LYS A 193 -22.17 0.73 -25.74
CA LYS A 193 -22.92 0.44 -24.49
C LYS A 193 -22.06 -0.21 -23.39
N SER A 194 -20.73 -0.20 -23.52
CA SER A 194 -19.88 -0.84 -22.55
C SER A 194 -18.44 -0.35 -22.58
N LEU A 195 -17.77 -0.48 -21.44
CA LEU A 195 -16.33 -0.37 -21.29
C LEU A 195 -15.72 -1.76 -21.17
N VAL A 196 -14.70 -2.03 -21.95
CA VAL A 196 -13.88 -3.25 -21.82
C VAL A 196 -12.57 -2.86 -21.16
N LEU A 197 -12.30 -3.43 -19.99
CA LEU A 197 -11.07 -3.23 -19.24
C LEU A 197 -10.20 -4.48 -19.38
N LYS A 198 -8.95 -4.30 -19.79
CA LYS A 198 -7.99 -5.39 -19.96
C LYS A 198 -6.71 -5.08 -19.21
N GLN A 199 -6.30 -5.98 -18.29
CA GLN A 199 -5.05 -5.84 -17.55
C GLN A 199 -3.90 -6.62 -18.16
N SER A 200 -2.70 -6.08 -18.01
CA SER A 200 -1.42 -6.74 -18.28
C SER A 200 -0.37 -6.18 -17.33
N ARG A 201 0.70 -6.92 -17.04
CA ARG A 201 1.82 -6.37 -16.29
C ARG A 201 2.43 -5.18 -17.04
N PHE A 202 2.65 -4.08 -16.35
CA PHE A 202 3.44 -2.97 -16.88
C PHE A 202 4.94 -3.31 -16.76
N LEU A 203 5.70 -2.97 -17.80
CA LEU A 203 7.15 -2.99 -17.82
C LEU A 203 7.66 -1.74 -18.53
N MET A 204 8.67 -1.09 -17.96
CA MET A 204 9.32 0.07 -18.56
C MET A 204 10.01 -0.33 -19.89
N GLU A 205 10.61 -1.52 -19.92
CA GLU A 205 11.15 -2.12 -21.14
C GLU A 205 10.24 -3.26 -21.60
N PRO A 206 9.35 -3.03 -22.57
CA PRO A 206 8.48 -4.08 -23.09
C PRO A 206 9.28 -5.25 -23.67
N THR A 207 8.79 -6.45 -23.45
CA THR A 207 9.37 -7.65 -24.04
C THR A 207 8.37 -8.32 -24.99
N PRO A 208 8.82 -9.02 -26.04
CA PRO A 208 7.91 -9.75 -26.94
C PRO A 208 7.12 -10.85 -26.25
N LYS A 209 7.62 -11.35 -25.11
CA LYS A 209 6.95 -12.42 -24.34
C LYS A 209 5.82 -11.85 -23.51
N THR A 210 4.65 -12.47 -23.56
CA THR A 210 3.52 -12.16 -22.68
C THR A 210 3.95 -12.32 -21.23
N GLN A 211 3.90 -11.24 -20.48
CA GLN A 211 4.22 -11.27 -19.05
C GLN A 211 3.11 -11.97 -18.28
N LYS A 212 3.50 -12.90 -17.41
CA LYS A 212 2.58 -13.52 -16.44
C LYS A 212 2.25 -12.50 -15.38
N GLY A 213 1.05 -12.54 -14.87
CA GLY A 213 0.55 -11.71 -13.77
C GLY A 213 -0.95 -11.51 -13.93
N LEU A 214 -1.64 -11.59 -12.82
CA LEU A 214 -3.07 -11.30 -12.71
C LEU A 214 -3.31 -10.69 -11.33
N TRP A 215 -3.75 -9.44 -11.32
CA TRP A 215 -4.07 -8.72 -10.10
C TRP A 215 -5.59 -8.65 -9.90
N HIS A 216 -6.00 -8.68 -8.66
CA HIS A 216 -7.35 -8.31 -8.28
C HIS A 216 -7.38 -6.79 -8.09
N VAL A 217 -7.86 -6.07 -9.10
CA VAL A 217 -7.79 -4.61 -9.14
C VAL A 217 -9.16 -4.03 -8.77
N PRO A 218 -9.28 -3.28 -7.66
CA PRO A 218 -10.46 -2.48 -7.38
C PRO A 218 -10.59 -1.39 -8.44
N ILE A 219 -11.70 -1.38 -9.16
CA ILE A 219 -12.00 -0.41 -10.20
C ILE A 219 -13.18 0.44 -9.75
N THR A 220 -13.00 1.75 -9.77
CA THR A 220 -14.09 2.72 -9.57
C THR A 220 -14.22 3.55 -10.84
N LEU A 221 -15.40 3.53 -11.44
CA LEU A 221 -15.72 4.23 -12.67
C LEU A 221 -16.80 5.28 -12.39
N GLY A 222 -16.52 6.55 -12.73
CA GLY A 222 -17.52 7.61 -12.81
C GLY A 222 -18.16 7.59 -14.20
N LEU A 223 -19.45 7.34 -14.28
CA LEU A 223 -20.22 7.25 -15.52
C LEU A 223 -21.38 8.27 -15.44
N GLY A 224 -21.13 9.51 -15.86
CA GLY A 224 -22.04 10.61 -15.63
C GLY A 224 -22.24 10.88 -14.14
N ASN A 225 -23.46 10.76 -13.64
CA ASN A 225 -23.81 10.94 -12.22
C ASN A 225 -23.71 9.63 -11.40
N GLU A 226 -23.37 8.51 -12.03
CA GLU A 226 -23.27 7.22 -11.37
C GLU A 226 -21.82 6.84 -11.11
N THR A 227 -21.58 6.15 -9.98
CA THR A 227 -20.27 5.56 -9.66
C THR A 227 -20.43 4.05 -9.54
N ILE A 228 -19.65 3.31 -10.31
CA ILE A 228 -19.64 1.85 -10.29
C ILE A 228 -18.30 1.38 -9.71
N THR A 229 -18.35 0.60 -8.63
CA THR A 229 -17.16 -0.07 -8.07
C THR A 229 -17.22 -1.57 -8.35
N LYS A 230 -16.15 -2.11 -8.89
CA LYS A 230 -15.99 -3.55 -9.19
C LYS A 230 -14.59 -4.02 -8.86
N LEU A 231 -14.47 -5.28 -8.44
CA LEU A 231 -13.19 -5.97 -8.34
C LEU A 231 -12.90 -6.71 -9.66
N MET A 232 -11.89 -6.27 -10.38
CA MET A 232 -11.42 -6.94 -11.59
C MET A 232 -10.51 -8.12 -11.22
N THR A 233 -11.03 -9.35 -11.32
CA THR A 233 -10.32 -10.60 -10.96
C THR A 233 -9.89 -11.43 -12.18
N LYS A 234 -10.14 -10.93 -13.39
CA LYS A 234 -9.83 -11.59 -14.67
C LYS A 234 -8.96 -10.71 -15.54
N LYS A 235 -8.32 -11.28 -16.54
CA LYS A 235 -7.53 -10.53 -17.54
C LYS A 235 -8.35 -9.48 -18.28
N SER A 236 -9.64 -9.71 -18.46
CA SER A 236 -10.56 -8.77 -19.08
C SER A 236 -11.91 -8.84 -18.40
N ILE A 237 -12.53 -7.68 -18.21
CA ILE A 237 -13.92 -7.53 -17.77
C ILE A 237 -14.65 -6.55 -18.65
N THR A 238 -15.98 -6.67 -18.72
CA THR A 238 -16.85 -5.72 -19.41
C THR A 238 -17.79 -5.07 -18.39
N VAL A 239 -17.89 -3.76 -18.44
CA VAL A 239 -18.80 -2.95 -17.61
C VAL A 239 -19.79 -2.28 -18.53
N LYS A 240 -21.09 -2.51 -18.33
CA LYS A 240 -22.15 -1.81 -19.07
C LYS A 240 -22.13 -0.34 -18.66
N THR A 241 -22.23 0.55 -19.64
CA THR A 241 -22.45 1.97 -19.39
C THR A 241 -23.96 2.24 -19.25
N PRO A 242 -24.37 3.18 -18.43
CA PRO A 242 -25.74 3.69 -18.45
C PRO A 242 -26.12 4.14 -19.88
N SER A 243 -27.37 3.90 -20.26
CA SER A 243 -27.94 4.35 -21.54
C SER A 243 -28.19 5.85 -21.53
#